data_0c62f4ac8c60a9054068be504e3cccf7
#
_entry.id   0c62f4ac8c60a9054068be504e3cccf7
#
_cell.length_a   1.000
_cell.length_b   1.000
_cell.length_c   1.000
_cell.angle_alpha   90.00
_cell.angle_beta   90.00
_cell.angle_gamma   90.00
#
_symmetry.space_group_name_H-M   'P 1'
#
loop_
_entity.id
_entity.type
_entity.pdbx_description
1 polymer ?
#
loop_
_entity_poly.entity_id
_entity_poly.type
_entity_poly.pdbx_seq_one_letter_code
_entity_poly.pdbx_strand_id
1 'polypeptide(L)'
;YKRDTTRLKQSLKDSLNPGNEMRIMPNHPQNTKQGIRILSGESEFIPSSEKTDSEIQIAGRRYKKSQNRRDYNYFRGHLCGVHFGFVNLAHTDYSMYAPETEGFMDLDYANSFVMQFNFCEQSINFSSRNNFGMVLGLGLEYQRLRFDKKHVSITLGENNQVIPRILDPDWMIKKNSFKILYLSVPVMFELQMPARRRQRFYIAAGAMGGVRLLSRTKIIYRNPEGEKKRSRNTDNYSLMPIKADLVAKVGYHFWNVWASYTVTEMFRNKKGPELHPYSIGLGFTFY
;
A
#
# COMPACT_ATOMS: atom_id res chain seq x y z
N TYR A 1 -31.15 4.95 -45.28
CA TYR A 1 -29.74 5.13 -44.89
C TYR A 1 -28.78 5.55 -46.02
N LYS A 2 -29.32 5.98 -47.16
CA LYS A 2 -28.49 6.46 -48.28
C LYS A 2 -28.63 7.95 -48.59
N ARG A 3 -29.44 8.71 -47.83
CA ARG A 3 -29.72 10.15 -48.07
C ARG A 3 -28.83 11.13 -47.31
N ASP A 4 -28.20 10.73 -46.21
CA ASP A 4 -27.45 11.67 -45.36
C ASP A 4 -25.98 11.84 -45.76
N THR A 5 -25.41 10.91 -46.47
CA THR A 5 -24.01 11.00 -46.95
C THR A 5 -23.82 11.93 -48.14
N THR A 6 -24.85 12.19 -48.90
CA THR A 6 -24.81 13.10 -50.05
C THR A 6 -24.86 14.58 -49.65
N ARG A 7 -25.58 14.91 -48.59
CA ARG A 7 -25.64 16.27 -48.03
C ARG A 7 -24.32 16.67 -47.36
N LEU A 8 -23.66 15.75 -46.65
CA LEU A 8 -22.35 16.00 -46.06
C LEU A 8 -21.24 16.21 -47.07
N LYS A 9 -21.29 15.50 -48.24
CA LYS A 9 -20.32 15.69 -49.33
C LYS A 9 -20.55 17.02 -50.08
N GLN A 10 -21.76 17.56 -50.11
CA GLN A 10 -22.06 18.83 -50.73
C GLN A 10 -21.66 20.00 -49.84
N SER A 11 -21.88 19.89 -48.55
CA SER A 11 -21.43 20.87 -47.57
C SER A 11 -19.90 20.99 -47.47
N LEU A 12 -19.18 19.87 -47.65
CA LEU A 12 -17.70 19.87 -47.69
C LEU A 12 -17.14 20.45 -49.01
N LYS A 13 -17.90 20.38 -50.13
CA LYS A 13 -17.48 20.97 -51.41
C LYS A 13 -17.67 22.50 -51.44
N ASP A 14 -18.67 22.99 -50.77
CA ASP A 14 -18.98 24.45 -50.72
C ASP A 14 -18.04 25.20 -49.75
N SER A 15 -17.38 24.49 -48.80
CA SER A 15 -16.36 25.05 -47.88
C SER A 15 -14.94 25.12 -48.49
N LEU A 16 -14.73 24.53 -49.69
CA LEU A 16 -13.45 24.50 -50.42
C LEU A 16 -13.39 25.50 -51.59
N ASN A 17 -14.23 26.52 -51.59
CA ASN A 17 -14.19 27.51 -52.65
C ASN A 17 -13.05 28.52 -52.39
N PRO A 18 -12.08 28.69 -53.31
CA PRO A 18 -10.85 29.46 -53.09
C PRO A 18 -11.01 30.98 -53.08
N GLY A 19 -12.23 31.51 -52.86
CA GLY A 19 -12.53 32.92 -52.83
C GLY A 19 -12.87 33.53 -51.45
N ASN A 20 -12.92 32.73 -50.39
CA ASN A 20 -13.17 33.24 -49.04
C ASN A 20 -11.87 33.48 -48.28
N GLU A 21 -11.33 34.67 -48.40
CA GLU A 21 -10.31 35.15 -47.46
C GLU A 21 -10.86 35.11 -46.05
N MET A 22 -10.40 34.15 -45.26
CA MET A 22 -10.72 34.04 -43.85
C MET A 22 -9.95 35.14 -43.09
N ARG A 23 -10.58 36.29 -42.85
CA ARG A 23 -10.05 37.32 -41.98
C ARG A 23 -10.00 36.76 -40.55
N ILE A 24 -8.81 36.46 -40.12
CA ILE A 24 -8.56 36.07 -38.71
C ILE A 24 -8.59 37.36 -37.88
N MET A 25 -9.62 37.54 -37.08
CA MET A 25 -9.62 38.61 -36.08
C MET A 25 -8.62 38.30 -34.98
N PRO A 26 -7.83 39.25 -34.47
CA PRO A 26 -6.89 39.01 -33.36
C PRO A 26 -7.69 38.60 -32.11
N ASN A 27 -7.35 37.45 -31.60
CA ASN A 27 -7.99 36.90 -30.40
C ASN A 27 -7.78 37.79 -29.18
N HIS A 28 -8.84 38.04 -28.48
CA HIS A 28 -8.87 38.65 -27.14
C HIS A 28 -7.94 37.85 -26.20
N PRO A 29 -7.25 38.49 -25.24
CA PRO A 29 -6.22 37.86 -24.41
C PRO A 29 -6.71 36.81 -23.39
N GLN A 30 -7.96 36.40 -23.46
CA GLN A 30 -8.54 35.45 -22.49
C GLN A 30 -8.64 34.00 -22.97
N ASN A 31 -8.24 33.68 -24.21
CA ASN A 31 -8.34 32.29 -24.70
C ASN A 31 -6.97 31.68 -24.98
N THR A 32 -6.27 31.31 -23.92
CA THR A 32 -4.89 30.78 -23.91
C THR A 32 -4.79 29.29 -24.30
N LYS A 33 -5.76 28.73 -24.99
CA LYS A 33 -5.74 27.31 -25.35
C LYS A 33 -5.35 26.99 -26.79
N GLN A 34 -5.00 27.98 -27.57
CA GLN A 34 -4.67 27.78 -28.98
C GLN A 34 -3.34 28.44 -29.32
N GLY A 35 -2.43 27.68 -29.88
CA GLY A 35 -1.15 28.20 -30.35
C GLY A 35 -1.23 28.59 -31.84
N ILE A 36 -0.80 29.80 -32.18
CA ILE A 36 -0.71 30.29 -33.54
C ILE A 36 0.76 30.27 -33.96
N ARG A 37 1.05 29.60 -35.06
CA ARG A 37 2.37 29.59 -35.67
C ARG A 37 2.34 30.51 -36.90
N ILE A 38 3.13 31.58 -36.90
CA ILE A 38 3.27 32.48 -38.03
C ILE A 38 4.61 32.20 -38.71
N LEU A 39 4.57 31.65 -39.92
CA LEU A 39 5.73 31.43 -40.77
C LEU A 39 5.53 32.21 -42.05
N SER A 40 6.39 33.20 -42.36
CA SER A 40 6.51 33.89 -43.66
C SER A 40 5.22 34.07 -44.45
N GLY A 41 4.16 34.64 -43.80
CA GLY A 41 2.90 34.95 -44.45
C GLY A 41 1.82 33.87 -44.42
N GLU A 42 2.10 32.66 -43.94
CA GLU A 42 1.13 31.60 -43.72
C GLU A 42 0.85 31.39 -42.22
N SER A 43 -0.39 31.28 -41.82
CA SER A 43 -0.81 30.99 -40.47
C SER A 43 -1.28 29.56 -40.39
N GLU A 44 -0.59 28.72 -39.60
CA GLU A 44 -1.04 27.38 -39.22
C GLU A 44 -1.64 27.38 -37.82
N PHE A 45 -2.83 26.81 -37.71
CA PHE A 45 -3.50 26.59 -36.46
C PHE A 45 -3.16 25.22 -35.90
N ILE A 46 -2.58 25.17 -34.70
CA ILE A 46 -2.25 23.91 -34.01
C ILE A 46 -3.20 23.75 -32.84
N PRO A 47 -4.03 22.69 -32.79
CA PRO A 47 -4.88 22.41 -31.63
C PRO A 47 -4.03 21.97 -30.44
N SER A 48 -4.33 22.50 -29.27
CA SER A 48 -3.58 22.36 -28.01
C SER A 48 -3.77 21.03 -27.29
N SER A 49 -4.19 19.96 -27.98
CA SER A 49 -4.54 18.69 -27.33
C SER A 49 -3.40 17.68 -27.17
N GLU A 50 -2.22 17.97 -27.71
CA GLU A 50 -1.09 17.08 -27.50
C GLU A 50 -0.24 17.51 -26.29
N LYS A 51 -0.05 16.59 -25.39
CA LYS A 51 0.77 16.74 -24.14
C LYS A 51 2.28 16.82 -24.43
N THR A 52 2.67 17.25 -25.58
CA THR A 52 4.07 17.43 -25.98
C THR A 52 4.45 18.90 -25.83
N ASP A 53 5.68 19.15 -25.41
CA ASP A 53 6.26 20.47 -25.24
C ASP A 53 5.77 21.45 -26.30
N SER A 54 4.86 22.37 -25.93
CA SER A 54 4.34 23.36 -26.85
C SER A 54 5.46 24.38 -27.13
N GLU A 55 6.08 24.26 -28.29
CA GLU A 55 7.01 25.28 -28.81
C GLU A 55 6.19 26.43 -29.40
N ILE A 56 6.33 27.62 -28.85
CA ILE A 56 5.74 28.83 -29.41
C ILE A 56 6.84 29.56 -30.17
N GLN A 57 6.72 29.69 -31.49
CA GLN A 57 7.60 30.50 -32.31
C GLN A 57 6.95 31.87 -32.57
N ILE A 58 7.55 32.93 -32.11
CA ILE A 58 7.16 34.32 -32.41
C ILE A 58 8.37 35.01 -33.01
N ALA A 59 8.19 35.59 -34.21
CA ALA A 59 9.23 36.35 -34.89
C ALA A 59 10.59 35.61 -35.01
N GLY A 60 10.55 34.31 -35.39
CA GLY A 60 11.75 33.50 -35.60
C GLY A 60 12.50 33.04 -34.33
N ARG A 61 12.00 33.37 -33.15
CA ARG A 61 12.55 32.88 -31.89
C ARG A 61 11.72 31.74 -31.34
N ARG A 62 12.38 30.62 -31.00
CA ARG A 62 11.74 29.45 -30.35
C ARG A 62 11.67 29.68 -28.85
N TYR A 63 10.47 29.67 -28.33
CA TYR A 63 10.20 29.66 -26.89
C TYR A 63 9.72 28.28 -26.51
N LYS A 64 10.54 27.52 -25.82
CA LYS A 64 10.11 26.30 -25.15
C LYS A 64 9.36 26.66 -23.88
N LYS A 65 8.05 26.48 -23.86
CA LYS A 65 7.29 26.51 -22.64
C LYS A 65 7.54 25.20 -21.90
N SER A 66 8.45 25.23 -20.95
CA SER A 66 8.69 24.10 -20.06
C SER A 66 7.41 23.84 -19.25
N GLN A 67 6.55 22.95 -19.72
CA GLN A 67 5.41 22.44 -18.95
C GLN A 67 5.85 21.57 -17.76
N ASN A 68 7.11 21.21 -17.71
CA ASN A 68 7.65 20.24 -16.74
C ASN A 68 7.87 20.78 -15.32
N ARG A 69 7.55 22.04 -15.02
CA ARG A 69 7.69 22.57 -13.66
C ARG A 69 6.46 22.42 -12.77
N ARG A 70 5.28 22.06 -13.29
CA ARG A 70 4.05 21.95 -12.49
C ARG A 70 3.86 20.55 -11.87
N ASP A 71 4.35 19.48 -12.50
CA ASP A 71 4.15 18.11 -12.00
C ASP A 71 5.04 17.71 -10.81
N TYR A 72 6.07 18.51 -10.49
CA TYR A 72 6.98 18.26 -9.37
C TYR A 72 6.48 18.80 -8.01
N ASN A 73 5.32 19.46 -7.99
CA ASN A 73 4.87 20.19 -6.82
C ASN A 73 3.68 19.56 -6.09
N TYR A 74 3.34 18.31 -6.35
CA TYR A 74 2.32 17.64 -5.56
C TYR A 74 2.96 16.79 -4.47
N PHE A 75 2.44 16.91 -3.23
CA PHE A 75 2.70 15.96 -2.18
C PHE A 75 2.07 14.62 -2.59
N ARG A 76 2.88 13.59 -2.69
CA ARG A 76 2.46 12.23 -2.96
C ARG A 76 3.06 11.33 -1.89
N GLY A 77 2.23 10.55 -1.23
CA GLY A 77 2.66 9.65 -0.16
C GLY A 77 3.40 8.42 -0.68
N HIS A 78 3.96 7.67 0.25
CA HIS A 78 4.72 6.44 -0.01
C HIS A 78 4.12 5.28 0.78
N LEU A 79 2.81 5.04 0.61
CA LEU A 79 2.09 4.02 1.35
C LEU A 79 1.75 2.80 0.50
N CYS A 80 1.27 3.01 -0.74
CA CYS A 80 0.95 1.92 -1.66
C CYS A 80 2.17 1.06 -1.96
N GLY A 81 2.05 -0.27 -1.79
CA GLY A 81 3.16 -1.17 -2.02
C GLY A 81 3.06 -2.48 -1.28
N VAL A 82 4.16 -3.21 -1.32
CA VAL A 82 4.34 -4.48 -0.61
C VAL A 82 5.42 -4.32 0.45
N HIS A 83 5.12 -4.74 1.67
CA HIS A 83 6.05 -4.71 2.78
C HIS A 83 6.21 -6.13 3.33
N PHE A 84 7.43 -6.51 3.60
CA PHE A 84 7.78 -7.79 4.20
C PHE A 84 8.64 -7.55 5.43
N GLY A 85 8.33 -8.25 6.53
CA GLY A 85 9.07 -8.12 7.77
C GLY A 85 9.02 -9.37 8.62
N PHE A 86 9.90 -9.42 9.60
CA PHE A 86 9.87 -10.41 10.65
C PHE A 86 9.00 -9.90 11.81
N VAL A 87 8.29 -10.81 12.44
CA VAL A 87 7.42 -10.52 13.57
C VAL A 87 7.87 -11.30 14.80
N ASN A 88 7.88 -10.64 15.95
CA ASN A 88 8.10 -11.27 17.23
C ASN A 88 7.16 -10.66 18.28
N LEU A 89 7.19 -11.18 19.50
CA LEU A 89 6.40 -10.72 20.61
C LEU A 89 7.27 -9.86 21.52
N ALA A 90 6.82 -8.65 21.77
CA ALA A 90 7.36 -7.82 22.81
C ALA A 90 6.73 -8.08 24.15
N HIS A 91 6.58 -7.70 25.08
CA HIS A 91 5.85 -7.91 26.32
C HIS A 91 5.00 -9.19 26.29
N THR A 92 5.40 -10.19 27.06
CA THR A 92 4.70 -11.47 27.17
C THR A 92 4.36 -11.72 28.63
N ASP A 93 3.07 -11.77 28.95
CA ASP A 93 2.58 -12.12 30.29
C ASP A 93 1.74 -13.40 30.25
N TYR A 94 2.23 -14.42 30.92
CA TYR A 94 1.59 -15.72 31.06
C TYR A 94 1.04 -15.97 32.48
N SER A 95 0.88 -14.94 33.31
CA SER A 95 0.48 -15.07 34.71
C SER A 95 -0.83 -15.84 34.95
N MET A 96 -1.68 -15.93 33.90
CA MET A 96 -2.91 -16.70 33.93
C MET A 96 -2.70 -18.21 33.78
N TYR A 97 -1.51 -18.66 33.46
CA TYR A 97 -1.19 -20.05 33.13
C TYR A 97 -0.27 -20.67 34.20
N ALA A 98 -0.30 -21.99 34.29
CA ALA A 98 0.61 -22.71 35.17
C ALA A 98 2.07 -22.51 34.70
N PRO A 99 3.05 -22.40 35.59
CA PRO A 99 4.45 -22.16 35.23
C PRO A 99 5.02 -23.17 34.21
N GLU A 100 4.51 -24.41 34.22
CA GLU A 100 4.94 -25.46 33.28
C GLU A 100 4.53 -25.16 31.82
N THR A 101 3.51 -24.34 31.63
CA THR A 101 2.99 -23.98 30.29
C THR A 101 3.47 -22.61 29.83
N GLU A 102 4.27 -21.91 30.64
CA GLU A 102 4.80 -20.60 30.28
C GLU A 102 5.59 -20.65 28.96
N GLY A 103 5.45 -19.61 28.13
CA GLY A 103 6.13 -19.53 26.83
C GLY A 103 5.62 -20.51 25.77
N PHE A 104 4.39 -21.01 25.87
CA PHE A 104 3.82 -21.91 24.85
C PHE A 104 3.56 -21.23 23.50
N MET A 105 3.52 -19.90 23.49
CA MET A 105 3.36 -19.10 22.27
C MET A 105 4.65 -18.40 21.84
N ASP A 106 5.80 -18.72 22.42
CA ASP A 106 7.07 -18.18 21.98
C ASP A 106 7.30 -18.47 20.51
N LEU A 107 7.83 -17.49 19.79
CA LEU A 107 7.95 -17.55 18.33
C LEU A 107 9.37 -17.90 17.89
N ASP A 108 9.45 -18.79 16.89
CA ASP A 108 10.63 -18.95 16.06
C ASP A 108 10.78 -17.68 15.19
N TYR A 109 11.64 -16.77 15.62
CA TYR A 109 11.84 -15.45 15.02
C TYR A 109 12.16 -15.52 13.52
N ALA A 110 13.08 -16.39 13.14
CA ALA A 110 13.53 -16.52 11.75
C ALA A 110 12.44 -17.03 10.80
N ASN A 111 11.43 -17.69 11.33
CA ASN A 111 10.33 -18.28 10.55
C ASN A 111 8.97 -17.63 10.76
N SER A 112 8.91 -16.57 11.58
CA SER A 112 7.73 -15.76 11.81
C SER A 112 7.83 -14.48 11.00
N PHE A 113 6.83 -14.22 10.14
CA PHE A 113 6.87 -13.08 9.25
C PHE A 113 5.51 -12.43 9.06
N VAL A 114 5.53 -11.18 8.65
CA VAL A 114 4.39 -10.38 8.26
C VAL A 114 4.58 -9.88 6.84
N MET A 115 3.50 -9.88 6.06
CA MET A 115 3.40 -9.28 4.74
C MET A 115 2.25 -8.30 4.74
N GLN A 116 2.50 -7.08 4.28
CA GLN A 116 1.47 -6.06 4.09
C GLN A 116 1.39 -5.71 2.61
N PHE A 117 0.20 -5.64 2.10
CA PHE A 117 -0.10 -5.17 0.75
C PHE A 117 -1.07 -3.99 0.84
N ASN A 118 -0.55 -2.78 0.65
CA ASN A 118 -1.33 -1.55 0.63
C ASN A 118 -1.65 -1.20 -0.82
N PHE A 119 -2.95 -1.16 -1.16
CA PHE A 119 -3.43 -1.03 -2.54
C PHE A 119 -4.17 0.28 -2.80
N CYS A 120 -4.57 1.01 -1.78
CA CYS A 120 -5.19 2.32 -1.89
C CYS A 120 -4.40 3.33 -1.07
N GLU A 121 -4.28 4.54 -1.61
CA GLU A 121 -3.62 5.66 -0.96
C GLU A 121 -4.34 6.96 -1.28
N GLN A 122 -4.56 7.76 -0.26
CA GLN A 122 -5.02 9.15 -0.36
C GLN A 122 -4.05 10.04 0.39
N SER A 123 -3.47 11.00 -0.31
CA SER A 123 -2.50 11.94 0.27
C SER A 123 -3.14 13.32 0.48
N ILE A 124 -2.94 13.89 1.65
CA ILE A 124 -3.40 15.22 2.05
C ILE A 124 -2.18 16.07 2.39
N ASN A 125 -1.99 17.15 1.64
CA ASN A 125 -0.84 18.04 1.85
C ASN A 125 -1.17 19.11 2.89
N PHE A 126 -0.27 19.30 3.85
CA PHE A 126 -0.36 20.34 4.87
C PHE A 126 0.64 21.49 4.69
N SER A 127 1.58 21.36 3.76
CA SER A 127 2.67 22.32 3.60
C SER A 127 2.64 23.00 2.23
N SER A 128 2.78 24.31 2.20
CA SER A 128 2.93 25.09 0.96
C SER A 128 4.15 24.66 0.13
N ARG A 129 5.14 24.00 0.76
CA ARG A 129 6.32 23.43 0.11
C ARG A 129 6.12 22.02 -0.41
N ASN A 130 4.93 21.44 -0.21
CA ASN A 130 4.57 20.05 -0.60
C ASN A 130 5.55 19.00 -0.04
N ASN A 131 6.01 19.20 1.18
CA ASN A 131 6.97 18.32 1.83
C ASN A 131 6.46 17.66 3.11
N PHE A 132 5.28 18.04 3.60
CA PHE A 132 4.66 17.47 4.78
C PHE A 132 3.16 17.26 4.54
N GLY A 133 2.68 16.09 4.92
CA GLY A 133 1.26 15.76 4.75
C GLY A 133 0.87 14.50 5.48
N MET A 134 -0.39 14.14 5.36
CA MET A 134 -0.98 12.93 5.88
C MET A 134 -1.30 11.98 4.72
N VAL A 135 -1.03 10.71 4.93
CA VAL A 135 -1.31 9.64 3.97
C VAL A 135 -2.22 8.63 4.63
N LEU A 136 -3.37 8.43 4.01
CA LEU A 136 -4.37 7.43 4.41
C LEU A 136 -4.33 6.28 3.42
N GLY A 137 -4.59 5.07 3.88
CA GLY A 137 -4.61 3.94 2.97
C GLY A 137 -5.53 2.82 3.37
N LEU A 138 -5.58 1.83 2.49
CA LEU A 138 -6.26 0.56 2.71
C LEU A 138 -5.34 -0.57 2.27
N GLY A 139 -5.27 -1.62 3.06
CA GLY A 139 -4.38 -2.73 2.79
C GLY A 139 -4.84 -4.05 3.40
N LEU A 140 -4.11 -5.09 3.08
CA LEU A 140 -4.21 -6.42 3.69
C LEU A 140 -2.90 -6.73 4.40
N GLU A 141 -3.01 -7.23 5.62
CA GLU A 141 -1.86 -7.69 6.38
C GLU A 141 -2.01 -9.18 6.70
N TYR A 142 -1.03 -9.95 6.29
CA TYR A 142 -0.94 -11.37 6.56
C TYR A 142 0.20 -11.62 7.53
N GLN A 143 -0.12 -12.15 8.71
CA GLN A 143 0.85 -12.57 9.73
C GLN A 143 0.94 -14.09 9.76
N ARG A 144 2.17 -14.58 9.86
CA ARG A 144 2.46 -15.97 10.11
C ARG A 144 3.39 -16.09 11.31
N LEU A 145 2.84 -16.58 12.40
CA LEU A 145 3.52 -16.82 13.65
C LEU A 145 3.89 -18.30 13.71
N ARG A 146 5.15 -18.63 13.80
CA ARG A 146 5.64 -20.01 13.95
C ARG A 146 6.07 -20.22 15.39
N PHE A 147 5.50 -21.23 16.03
CA PHE A 147 5.85 -21.55 17.41
C PHE A 147 7.24 -22.19 17.49
N ASP A 148 8.03 -21.77 18.48
CA ASP A 148 9.34 -22.30 18.76
C ASP A 148 9.21 -23.73 19.32
N LYS A 149 8.33 -23.93 20.30
CA LYS A 149 7.97 -25.25 20.83
C LYS A 149 7.15 -26.03 19.82
N LYS A 150 7.79 -26.88 19.00
CA LYS A 150 7.16 -27.58 17.86
C LYS A 150 6.00 -28.46 18.26
N HIS A 151 6.08 -29.14 19.42
CA HIS A 151 5.06 -30.07 19.93
C HIS A 151 3.94 -29.39 20.71
N VAL A 152 3.96 -28.05 20.84
CA VAL A 152 2.90 -27.30 21.50
C VAL A 152 2.21 -26.42 20.49
N SER A 153 0.91 -26.59 20.33
CA SER A 153 0.04 -25.77 19.49
C SER A 153 -0.98 -25.05 20.38
N ILE A 154 -1.88 -24.28 19.77
CA ILE A 154 -2.96 -23.61 20.49
C ILE A 154 -4.30 -24.23 20.15
N THR A 155 -5.19 -24.28 21.14
CA THR A 155 -6.59 -24.66 20.98
C THR A 155 -7.46 -23.81 21.92
N LEU A 156 -8.77 -23.84 21.71
CA LEU A 156 -9.73 -23.24 22.64
C LEU A 156 -10.14 -24.30 23.66
N GLY A 157 -10.05 -23.94 24.93
CA GLY A 157 -10.57 -24.71 26.03
C GLY A 157 -12.00 -24.32 26.39
N GLU A 158 -12.47 -24.80 27.52
CA GLU A 158 -13.71 -24.35 28.13
C GLU A 158 -13.69 -22.82 28.30
N ASN A 159 -14.81 -22.18 28.19
CA ASN A 159 -14.93 -20.72 28.25
C ASN A 159 -14.18 -19.94 27.12
N ASN A 160 -13.86 -20.58 26.01
CA ASN A 160 -13.13 -19.94 24.89
C ASN A 160 -11.77 -19.35 25.30
N GLN A 161 -11.12 -19.88 26.32
CA GLN A 161 -9.77 -19.52 26.67
C GLN A 161 -8.77 -20.22 25.76
N VAL A 162 -7.73 -19.52 25.32
CA VAL A 162 -6.63 -20.12 24.54
C VAL A 162 -5.77 -20.95 25.46
N ILE A 163 -5.65 -22.25 25.20
CA ILE A 163 -4.82 -23.17 25.99
C ILE A 163 -3.78 -23.86 25.11
N PRO A 164 -2.62 -24.23 25.68
CA PRO A 164 -1.65 -25.04 24.97
C PRO A 164 -2.22 -26.44 24.67
N ARG A 165 -2.08 -26.86 23.43
CA ARG A 165 -2.38 -28.23 22.99
C ARG A 165 -1.08 -28.98 22.79
N ILE A 166 -0.79 -29.96 23.65
CA ILE A 166 0.34 -30.85 23.48
C ILE A 166 0.03 -31.79 22.33
N LEU A 167 0.92 -31.86 21.37
CA LEU A 167 0.85 -32.79 20.24
C LEU A 167 1.58 -34.09 20.62
N ASP A 168 1.15 -35.16 19.97
CA ASP A 168 1.73 -36.49 20.19
C ASP A 168 3.25 -36.48 20.05
N PRO A 169 3.99 -36.99 21.04
CA PRO A 169 5.45 -37.05 21.03
C PRO A 169 6.02 -37.87 19.86
N ASP A 170 5.29 -38.89 19.42
CA ASP A 170 5.70 -39.78 18.32
C ASP A 170 5.57 -39.11 16.96
N TRP A 171 4.95 -37.95 16.88
CA TRP A 171 4.82 -37.20 15.63
C TRP A 171 6.07 -36.40 15.34
N MET A 172 6.65 -36.59 14.18
CA MET A 172 7.70 -35.69 13.69
C MET A 172 7.08 -34.37 13.16
N ILE A 173 7.02 -33.35 14.02
CA ILE A 173 6.43 -32.06 13.67
C ILE A 173 7.38 -31.27 12.76
N LYS A 174 6.98 -31.06 11.52
CA LYS A 174 7.75 -30.26 10.55
C LYS A 174 7.43 -28.77 10.63
N LYS A 175 6.13 -28.41 10.79
CA LYS A 175 5.67 -27.02 10.84
C LYS A 175 4.48 -26.92 11.78
N ASN A 176 4.57 -26.01 12.73
CA ASN A 176 3.46 -25.59 13.58
C ASN A 176 3.39 -24.06 13.51
N SER A 177 2.31 -23.53 13.00
CA SER A 177 2.19 -22.09 12.73
C SER A 177 0.76 -21.60 12.87
N PHE A 178 0.64 -20.41 13.43
CA PHE A 178 -0.58 -19.64 13.52
C PHE A 178 -0.58 -18.54 12.44
N LYS A 179 -1.69 -18.37 11.75
CA LYS A 179 -1.81 -17.46 10.63
C LYS A 179 -3.01 -16.56 10.83
N ILE A 180 -2.82 -15.28 10.63
CA ILE A 180 -3.85 -14.28 10.79
C ILE A 180 -3.86 -13.38 9.56
N LEU A 181 -5.05 -13.00 9.09
CA LEU A 181 -5.25 -12.04 8.02
C LEU A 181 -6.07 -10.87 8.57
N TYR A 182 -5.57 -9.66 8.37
CA TYR A 182 -6.24 -8.42 8.73
C TYR A 182 -6.51 -7.58 7.48
N LEU A 183 -7.63 -6.86 7.49
CA LEU A 183 -7.84 -5.69 6.67
C LEU A 183 -7.29 -4.50 7.45
N SER A 184 -6.37 -3.74 6.88
CA SER A 184 -5.65 -2.67 7.55
C SER A 184 -5.94 -1.31 6.96
N VAL A 185 -6.03 -0.31 7.83
CA VAL A 185 -6.23 1.11 7.50
C VAL A 185 -5.09 1.90 8.13
N PRO A 186 -3.99 2.12 7.43
CA PRO A 186 -2.90 2.96 7.89
C PRO A 186 -3.23 4.45 7.75
N VAL A 187 -2.82 5.23 8.76
CA VAL A 187 -2.89 6.70 8.83
C VAL A 187 -1.50 7.18 9.21
N MET A 188 -0.78 7.78 8.27
CA MET A 188 0.62 8.15 8.44
C MET A 188 0.81 9.65 8.22
N PHE A 189 1.62 10.28 9.04
CA PHE A 189 2.19 11.60 8.76
C PHE A 189 3.53 11.40 8.09
N GLU A 190 3.75 12.05 6.95
CA GLU A 190 4.94 11.88 6.16
C GLU A 190 5.62 13.21 5.90
N LEU A 191 6.93 13.26 6.20
CA LEU A 191 7.82 14.36 5.90
C LEU A 191 8.77 13.94 4.78
N GLN A 192 8.75 14.67 3.67
CA GLN A 192 9.59 14.43 2.50
C GLN A 192 10.70 15.49 2.43
N MET A 193 11.94 15.05 2.28
CA MET A 193 13.06 15.91 2.06
C MET A 193 13.31 16.09 0.57
N PRO A 194 13.44 17.33 0.06
CA PRO A 194 13.69 17.57 -1.35
C PRO A 194 15.06 17.01 -1.74
N ALA A 195 15.09 16.07 -2.66
CA ALA A 195 16.30 15.59 -3.30
C ALA A 195 16.30 15.95 -4.79
N ARG A 196 17.48 16.00 -5.41
CA ARG A 196 17.59 16.26 -6.85
C ARG A 196 16.88 15.14 -7.62
N ARG A 197 16.00 15.48 -8.59
CA ARG A 197 15.35 14.57 -9.56
C ARG A 197 14.49 13.48 -8.93
N ARG A 198 13.21 13.75 -8.64
CA ARG A 198 12.18 12.76 -8.27
C ARG A 198 12.50 11.77 -7.12
N GLN A 199 13.73 11.74 -6.65
CA GLN A 199 14.17 10.88 -5.55
C GLN A 199 14.00 11.65 -4.26
N ARG A 200 13.04 11.25 -3.45
CA ARG A 200 12.78 11.89 -2.16
C ARG A 200 13.13 10.92 -1.05
N PHE A 201 13.89 11.42 -0.11
CA PHE A 201 14.00 10.77 1.19
C PHE A 201 12.78 11.14 2.01
N TYR A 202 12.17 10.18 2.67
CA TYR A 202 10.99 10.44 3.48
C TYR A 202 11.06 9.71 4.82
N ILE A 203 10.43 10.31 5.80
CA ILE A 203 10.18 9.73 7.11
C ILE A 203 8.68 9.81 7.33
N ALA A 204 8.08 8.70 7.74
CA ALA A 204 6.68 8.66 8.06
C ALA A 204 6.45 7.95 9.40
N ALA A 205 5.52 8.46 10.17
CA ALA A 205 5.09 7.87 11.43
C ALA A 205 3.59 8.03 11.59
N GLY A 206 2.94 7.06 12.23
CA GLY A 206 1.50 7.11 12.43
C GLY A 206 0.95 5.86 13.08
N ALA A 207 -0.34 5.64 12.86
CA ALA A 207 -1.06 4.49 13.38
C ALA A 207 -1.69 3.67 12.24
N MET A 208 -1.86 2.38 12.49
CA MET A 208 -2.55 1.48 11.59
C MET A 208 -3.61 0.70 12.37
N GLY A 209 -4.88 0.90 12.01
CA GLY A 209 -5.99 0.07 12.48
C GLY A 209 -6.09 -1.21 11.65
N GLY A 210 -6.41 -2.33 12.29
CA GLY A 210 -6.62 -3.60 11.59
C GLY A 210 -7.87 -4.32 12.06
N VAL A 211 -8.67 -4.83 11.12
CA VAL A 211 -9.82 -5.68 11.41
C VAL A 211 -9.48 -7.10 10.99
N ARG A 212 -9.60 -8.05 11.92
CA ARG A 212 -9.32 -9.45 11.64
C ARG A 212 -10.35 -10.06 10.71
N LEU A 213 -9.87 -10.61 9.58
CA LEU A 213 -10.70 -11.34 8.62
C LEU A 213 -10.66 -12.84 8.85
N LEU A 214 -9.48 -13.40 9.14
CA LEU A 214 -9.28 -14.85 9.24
C LEU A 214 -8.19 -15.18 10.25
N SER A 215 -8.41 -16.25 11.01
CA SER A 215 -7.35 -16.87 11.84
C SER A 215 -7.36 -18.39 11.69
N ARG A 216 -6.17 -19.00 11.64
CA ARG A 216 -6.03 -20.42 11.39
C ARG A 216 -4.72 -20.98 11.94
N THR A 217 -4.79 -22.12 12.62
CA THR A 217 -3.62 -22.96 12.92
C THR A 217 -3.33 -23.92 11.77
N LYS A 218 -2.05 -24.20 11.54
CA LYS A 218 -1.60 -25.16 10.55
C LYS A 218 -0.44 -25.99 11.11
N ILE A 219 -0.68 -27.29 11.25
CA ILE A 219 0.31 -28.26 11.70
C ILE A 219 0.62 -29.21 10.54
N ILE A 220 1.89 -29.43 10.26
CA ILE A 220 2.37 -30.43 9.29
C ILE A 220 3.28 -31.37 10.04
N TYR A 221 2.94 -32.64 10.05
CA TYR A 221 3.66 -33.69 10.76
C TYR A 221 3.78 -34.97 9.94
N ARG A 222 4.69 -35.86 10.35
CA ARG A 222 4.74 -37.22 9.88
C ARG A 222 4.37 -38.15 11.03
N ASN A 223 3.50 -39.12 10.73
CA ASN A 223 3.21 -40.20 11.66
C ASN A 223 4.41 -41.17 11.81
N PRO A 224 4.42 -42.03 12.82
CA PRO A 224 5.39 -43.09 12.95
C PRO A 224 5.49 -43.99 11.70
N GLU A 225 4.40 -44.13 10.97
CA GLU A 225 4.30 -44.87 9.70
C GLU A 225 4.96 -44.15 8.50
N GLY A 226 5.54 -42.95 8.73
CA GLY A 226 6.22 -42.14 7.70
C GLY A 226 5.29 -41.29 6.83
N GLU A 227 3.99 -41.36 7.00
CA GLU A 227 3.03 -40.61 6.24
C GLU A 227 3.01 -39.12 6.63
N LYS A 228 3.00 -38.25 5.64
CA LYS A 228 2.90 -36.81 5.84
C LYS A 228 1.43 -36.38 5.96
N LYS A 229 1.03 -35.98 7.16
CA LYS A 229 -0.31 -35.47 7.45
C LYS A 229 -0.29 -33.95 7.68
N ARG A 230 -1.42 -33.33 7.40
CA ARG A 230 -1.62 -31.89 7.56
C ARG A 230 -2.95 -31.65 8.28
N SER A 231 -2.85 -31.04 9.46
CA SER A 231 -4.01 -30.56 10.22
C SER A 231 -4.16 -29.05 10.04
N ARG A 232 -5.38 -28.61 9.82
CA ARG A 232 -5.74 -27.17 9.73
C ARG A 232 -7.01 -26.98 10.53
N ASN A 233 -6.97 -26.02 11.46
CA ASN A 233 -8.15 -25.60 12.19
C ASN A 233 -8.33 -24.10 12.00
N THR A 234 -9.51 -23.69 11.58
CA THR A 234 -9.91 -22.29 11.40
C THR A 234 -10.89 -21.95 12.49
N ASP A 235 -10.52 -21.03 13.36
CA ASP A 235 -11.31 -20.62 14.50
C ASP A 235 -10.96 -19.18 14.88
N ASN A 236 -11.76 -18.57 15.73
CA ASN A 236 -11.54 -17.21 16.22
C ASN A 236 -10.38 -17.12 17.22
N TYR A 237 -10.02 -18.22 17.91
CA TYR A 237 -8.95 -18.29 18.93
C TYR A 237 -8.99 -17.16 19.94
N SER A 238 -10.18 -16.65 20.26
CA SER A 238 -10.39 -15.49 21.13
C SER A 238 -9.48 -14.29 20.86
N LEU A 239 -8.98 -14.17 19.64
CA LEU A 239 -8.23 -12.99 19.22
C LEU A 239 -9.08 -11.73 19.28
N MET A 240 -8.45 -10.60 19.57
CA MET A 240 -9.09 -9.30 19.39
C MET A 240 -9.55 -9.13 17.93
N PRO A 241 -10.80 -8.71 17.71
CA PRO A 241 -11.30 -8.47 16.35
C PRO A 241 -10.67 -7.26 15.68
N ILE A 242 -10.22 -6.30 16.49
CA ILE A 242 -9.60 -5.05 16.04
C ILE A 242 -8.23 -4.94 16.71
N LYS A 243 -7.23 -4.54 15.94
CA LYS A 243 -5.91 -4.20 16.45
C LYS A 243 -5.54 -2.75 16.10
N ALA A 244 -4.66 -2.16 16.90
CA ALA A 244 -4.05 -0.88 16.65
C ALA A 244 -2.53 -0.99 16.76
N ASP A 245 -1.85 -0.56 15.73
CA ASP A 245 -0.39 -0.56 15.63
C ASP A 245 0.13 0.87 15.54
N LEU A 246 1.26 1.15 16.18
CA LEU A 246 2.10 2.29 15.87
C LEU A 246 3.08 1.87 14.77
N VAL A 247 3.24 2.72 13.77
CA VAL A 247 4.08 2.42 12.61
C VAL A 247 5.04 3.56 12.35
N ALA A 248 6.30 3.23 12.09
CA ALA A 248 7.31 4.16 11.63
C ALA A 248 7.96 3.63 10.36
N LYS A 249 8.25 4.53 9.40
CA LYS A 249 8.88 4.22 8.12
C LYS A 249 9.94 5.25 7.79
N VAL A 250 11.04 4.79 7.23
CA VAL A 250 12.08 5.63 6.64
C VAL A 250 12.38 5.07 5.27
N GLY A 251 12.32 5.92 4.24
CA GLY A 251 12.47 5.43 2.88
C GLY A 251 13.17 6.39 1.94
N TYR A 252 13.63 5.82 0.87
CA TYR A 252 14.24 6.52 -0.24
C TYR A 252 13.73 5.94 -1.55
N HIS A 253 13.09 6.79 -2.35
CA HIS A 253 12.49 6.39 -3.60
C HIS A 253 11.47 5.25 -3.38
N PHE A 254 11.67 4.07 -3.97
CA PHE A 254 10.79 2.90 -3.85
C PHE A 254 11.03 2.07 -2.59
N TRP A 255 12.18 2.19 -1.96
CA TRP A 255 12.58 1.35 -0.84
C TRP A 255 12.31 2.02 0.49
N ASN A 256 11.85 1.26 1.44
CA ASN A 256 11.72 1.71 2.82
C ASN A 256 12.07 0.61 3.81
N VAL A 257 12.53 1.05 4.96
CA VAL A 257 12.59 0.26 6.19
C VAL A 257 11.41 0.70 7.04
N TRP A 258 10.72 -0.24 7.62
CA TRP A 258 9.58 0.04 8.48
C TRP A 258 9.62 -0.80 9.74
N ALA A 259 9.00 -0.28 10.79
CA ALA A 259 8.77 -0.96 12.04
C ALA A 259 7.33 -0.72 12.50
N SER A 260 6.73 -1.70 13.16
CA SER A 260 5.43 -1.58 13.79
C SER A 260 5.42 -2.21 15.17
N TYR A 261 4.60 -1.67 16.06
CA TYR A 261 4.34 -2.17 17.39
C TYR A 261 2.83 -2.19 17.63
N THR A 262 2.28 -3.35 17.96
CA THR A 262 0.85 -3.51 18.27
C THR A 262 0.58 -3.10 19.70
N VAL A 263 -0.17 -2.01 19.86
CA VAL A 263 -0.51 -1.44 21.17
C VAL A 263 -1.61 -2.23 21.87
N THR A 264 -2.51 -2.81 21.08
CA THR A 264 -3.60 -3.63 21.61
C THR A 264 -3.08 -5.05 21.90
N GLU A 265 -3.63 -5.67 22.92
CA GLU A 265 -3.39 -7.07 23.20
C GLU A 265 -3.84 -7.96 22.03
N MET A 266 -3.12 -9.05 21.80
CA MET A 266 -3.44 -9.99 20.74
C MET A 266 -4.75 -10.75 21.00
N PHE A 267 -5.03 -11.09 22.25
CA PHE A 267 -6.24 -11.81 22.66
C PHE A 267 -7.22 -10.92 23.41
N ARG A 268 -8.45 -11.37 23.51
CA ARG A 268 -9.46 -10.72 24.35
C ARG A 268 -9.07 -10.86 25.81
N ASN A 269 -9.40 -9.86 26.60
CA ASN A 269 -9.12 -9.82 28.03
C ASN A 269 -9.49 -11.14 28.73
N LYS A 270 -8.54 -11.68 29.51
CA LYS A 270 -8.63 -12.96 30.23
C LYS A 270 -8.95 -14.20 29.37
N LYS A 271 -8.70 -14.14 28.05
CA LYS A 271 -8.93 -15.27 27.14
C LYS A 271 -7.64 -15.82 26.53
N GLY A 272 -6.51 -15.20 26.76
CA GLY A 272 -5.20 -15.61 26.30
C GLY A 272 -4.10 -14.90 27.05
N PRO A 273 -2.82 -15.20 26.79
CA PRO A 273 -1.70 -14.46 27.35
C PRO A 273 -1.67 -13.03 26.78
N GLU A 274 -1.19 -12.09 27.59
CA GLU A 274 -0.99 -10.71 27.12
C GLU A 274 0.24 -10.66 26.22
N LEU A 275 0.01 -10.44 24.93
CA LEU A 275 1.05 -10.46 23.91
C LEU A 275 0.94 -9.24 23.02
N HIS A 276 2.05 -8.53 22.84
CA HIS A 276 2.17 -7.38 21.97
C HIS A 276 3.14 -7.67 20.81
N PRO A 277 2.63 -7.99 19.63
CA PRO A 277 3.48 -8.21 18.46
C PRO A 277 4.22 -6.95 18.04
N TYR A 278 5.47 -7.10 17.65
CA TYR A 278 6.21 -6.06 16.94
C TYR A 278 6.82 -6.64 15.68
N SER A 279 7.02 -5.78 14.68
CA SER A 279 7.57 -6.20 13.40
C SER A 279 8.56 -5.18 12.88
N ILE A 280 9.56 -5.66 12.15
CA ILE A 280 10.52 -4.84 11.43
C ILE A 280 10.79 -5.46 10.07
N GLY A 281 10.92 -4.63 9.04
CA GLY A 281 11.07 -5.16 7.71
C GLY A 281 11.42 -4.13 6.65
N LEU A 282 11.39 -4.60 5.41
CA LEU A 282 11.63 -3.83 4.21
C LEU A 282 10.33 -3.70 3.41
N GLY A 283 10.17 -2.58 2.74
CA GLY A 283 9.04 -2.33 1.88
C GLY A 283 9.45 -1.81 0.51
N PHE A 284 8.61 -2.09 -0.46
CA PHE A 284 8.69 -1.58 -1.81
C PHE A 284 7.39 -0.84 -2.12
N THR A 285 7.49 0.47 -2.40
CA THR A 285 6.34 1.32 -2.71
C THR A 285 6.18 1.50 -4.21
N PHE A 286 4.93 1.53 -4.67
CA PHE A 286 4.57 1.80 -6.06
C PHE A 286 4.25 3.29 -6.23
N TYR A 287 4.64 3.87 -7.37
CA TYR A 287 4.31 5.24 -7.77
C TYR A 287 3.28 5.27 -8.88
#